data_431fb887da57f308b8b214de4b3686df
#
_entry.id   431fb887da57f308b8b214de4b3686df
#
_cell.length_a   1.000
_cell.length_b   1.000
_cell.length_c   1.000
_cell.angle_alpha   90.00
_cell.angle_beta   90.00
_cell.angle_gamma   90.00
#
_symmetry.space_group_name_H-M   'P 1'
#
loop_
_entity.id
_entity.type
_entity.pdbx_description
1 polymer ?
#
loop_
_entity_poly.entity_id
_entity_poly.type
_entity_poly.pdbx_seq_one_letter_code
_entity_poly.pdbx_strand_id
1 'polypeptide(L)'
;MMKKMVVMAVEYKWTALLIVLISTIMVMINMTIVLISLPAIFNGIHINPENSFQYLLWILMGYGLVLATLLLSFGRLSDMYGRIKMFRLGYLIFTIGSVLLFLTPSTGSAGALEIVIFRLLQGVGAAFILANSAAIIRDVFPPNEMGKAMGFNIVGLTSAQFAGLILGGLLAIFNWRYIFLISVPFGVIGTIWSFKLKELSIKAVKTKIDIWGNITFISAITLLLVGVTYGLLPYGSNLMGWGNPWVITSIISGLVILILFIFIENRVESPMFRVSLFKNKMFAYSNAAGLLAALTQGGVMFMLILLLQGIWLPLHGYSYASTPFWAGIYMIPLILGTAIMGPISGALSDKYGPRGIATGGMLISALGFILLAALPYNFTYIEFGLVLFMLGIGTGMFVAPNNSTIMNSVPPQDRGVASGMMFTLKNTATTASMAIFFTIIVVGLTQRLPDALTTSLVNIGVSQLTPIISNIPPTAALFSAFLGFNPINNILTALPAPLIAFIPHSIFNTLTSTTWFPATLANAFIPSLHISFYIGAVFCIIAALLSVLRGGKSIHGDEEFETSSEVDLKPQELEDIPLNEK
;
A
#
# COMPACT_ATOMS: atom_id res chain seq x y z
N MET A 1 10.96 -16.31 -44.79
CA MET A 1 9.90 -15.42 -44.23
C MET A 1 9.47 -15.86 -42.83
N MET A 2 9.15 -17.12 -42.56
CA MET A 2 8.72 -17.69 -41.29
C MET A 2 9.71 -17.42 -40.12
N LYS A 3 11.03 -17.67 -40.33
CA LYS A 3 12.09 -17.44 -39.32
C LYS A 3 12.18 -15.97 -38.89
N LYS A 4 11.95 -15.03 -39.81
CA LYS A 4 11.95 -13.58 -39.53
C LYS A 4 10.70 -13.14 -38.75
N MET A 5 9.53 -13.77 -39.04
CA MET A 5 8.29 -13.56 -38.28
C MET A 5 8.38 -14.09 -36.84
N VAL A 6 8.96 -15.25 -36.62
CA VAL A 6 9.18 -15.86 -35.32
C VAL A 6 10.14 -14.99 -34.48
N VAL A 7 11.26 -14.53 -35.06
CA VAL A 7 12.19 -13.62 -34.35
C VAL A 7 11.51 -12.31 -33.97
N MET A 8 10.72 -11.69 -34.87
CA MET A 8 9.99 -10.47 -34.56
C MET A 8 8.91 -10.68 -33.49
N ALA A 9 8.24 -11.82 -33.46
CA ALA A 9 7.27 -12.14 -32.41
C ALA A 9 7.94 -12.35 -31.05
N VAL A 10 9.12 -12.99 -31.02
CA VAL A 10 9.91 -13.17 -29.79
C VAL A 10 10.40 -11.82 -29.26
N GLU A 11 10.91 -10.94 -30.12
CA GLU A 11 11.34 -9.58 -29.73
C GLU A 11 10.17 -8.74 -29.22
N TYR A 12 8.98 -8.87 -29.83
CA TYR A 12 7.81 -8.09 -29.44
C TYR A 12 7.31 -8.44 -28.03
N LYS A 13 7.23 -9.73 -27.65
CA LYS A 13 6.76 -10.13 -26.32
C LYS A 13 7.64 -9.59 -25.19
N TRP A 14 8.98 -9.63 -25.37
CA TRP A 14 9.92 -9.09 -24.39
C TRP A 14 9.87 -7.56 -24.32
N THR A 15 9.69 -6.90 -25.48
CA THR A 15 9.51 -5.43 -25.52
C THR A 15 8.22 -5.03 -24.78
N ALA A 16 7.13 -5.76 -24.98
CA ALA A 16 5.88 -5.49 -24.26
C ALA A 16 6.05 -5.72 -22.76
N LEU A 17 6.72 -6.79 -22.34
CA LEU A 17 7.02 -7.03 -20.93
C LEU A 17 7.85 -5.89 -20.30
N LEU A 18 8.89 -5.43 -20.99
CA LEU A 18 9.72 -4.32 -20.51
C LEU A 18 8.92 -3.03 -20.33
N ILE A 19 8.04 -2.69 -21.28
CA ILE A 19 7.19 -1.50 -21.18
C ILE A 19 6.25 -1.62 -19.98
N VAL A 20 5.65 -2.80 -19.77
CA VAL A 20 4.78 -3.06 -18.62
C VAL A 20 5.58 -3.02 -17.31
N LEU A 21 6.77 -3.61 -17.26
CA LEU A 21 7.63 -3.58 -16.08
C LEU A 21 8.02 -2.15 -15.69
N ILE A 22 8.43 -1.31 -16.64
CA ILE A 22 8.76 0.10 -16.38
C ILE A 22 7.57 0.82 -15.77
N SER A 23 6.36 0.60 -16.30
CA SER A 23 5.16 1.26 -15.76
C SER A 23 4.81 0.80 -14.36
N THR A 24 4.86 -0.50 -14.10
CA THR A 24 4.53 -1.06 -12.78
C THR A 24 5.57 -0.67 -11.73
N ILE A 25 6.86 -0.65 -12.10
CA ILE A 25 7.94 -0.15 -11.27
C ILE A 25 7.71 1.32 -10.91
N MET A 26 7.41 2.17 -11.88
CA MET A 26 7.14 3.59 -11.69
C MET A 26 5.97 3.81 -10.71
N VAL A 27 4.86 3.09 -10.87
CA VAL A 27 3.68 3.18 -9.99
C VAL A 27 4.01 2.74 -8.56
N MET A 28 4.75 1.64 -8.39
CA MET A 28 5.09 1.10 -7.07
C MET A 28 6.12 1.94 -6.33
N ILE A 29 7.13 2.47 -7.02
CA ILE A 29 8.06 3.45 -6.44
C ILE A 29 7.27 4.63 -5.86
N ASN A 30 6.32 5.19 -6.63
CA ASN A 30 5.54 6.34 -6.18
C ASN A 30 4.62 6.06 -4.99
N MET A 31 4.24 4.82 -4.77
CA MET A 31 3.45 4.43 -3.60
C MET A 31 4.27 4.52 -2.31
N THR A 32 5.54 4.16 -2.35
CA THR A 32 6.40 4.05 -1.17
C THR A 32 7.35 5.23 -0.97
N ILE A 33 7.76 5.89 -2.06
CA ILE A 33 8.69 7.02 -2.01
C ILE A 33 8.15 8.19 -1.16
N VAL A 34 6.85 8.47 -1.28
CA VAL A 34 6.19 9.55 -0.53
C VAL A 34 6.09 9.21 0.95
N LEU A 35 5.87 7.92 1.27
CA LEU A 35 5.73 7.45 2.65
C LEU A 35 6.97 7.79 3.49
N ILE A 36 8.16 7.59 2.94
CA ILE A 36 9.41 7.82 3.66
C ILE A 36 9.86 9.29 3.60
N SER A 37 9.49 10.00 2.53
CA SER A 37 9.93 11.38 2.27
C SER A 37 8.96 12.43 2.83
N LEU A 38 7.92 12.02 3.54
CA LEU A 38 6.88 12.90 4.05
C LEU A 38 7.41 14.06 4.90
N PRO A 39 8.39 13.85 5.81
CA PRO A 39 9.01 14.96 6.56
C PRO A 39 9.63 16.02 5.65
N ALA A 40 10.35 15.59 4.61
CA ALA A 40 10.97 16.53 3.67
C ALA A 40 9.94 17.30 2.84
N ILE A 41 8.81 16.67 2.46
CA ILE A 41 7.70 17.35 1.77
C ILE A 41 7.12 18.45 2.66
N PHE A 42 6.79 18.13 3.91
CA PHE A 42 6.15 19.06 4.84
C PHE A 42 7.06 20.23 5.18
N ASN A 43 8.34 19.96 5.45
CA ASN A 43 9.34 21.01 5.65
C ASN A 43 9.50 21.88 4.39
N GLY A 44 9.49 21.26 3.20
CA GLY A 44 9.67 21.95 1.93
C GLY A 44 8.50 22.85 1.51
N ILE A 45 7.28 22.56 1.95
CA ILE A 45 6.12 23.44 1.75
C ILE A 45 5.85 24.36 2.96
N HIS A 46 6.70 24.34 3.98
CA HIS A 46 6.59 25.17 5.19
C HIS A 46 5.23 25.09 5.88
N ILE A 47 4.71 23.88 6.05
CA ILE A 47 3.42 23.65 6.70
C ILE A 47 3.64 23.35 8.19
N ASN A 48 2.78 23.93 9.05
CA ASN A 48 2.80 23.62 10.46
C ASN A 48 2.13 22.26 10.73
N PRO A 49 2.85 21.27 11.31
CA PRO A 49 2.30 19.95 11.61
C PRO A 49 1.11 19.96 12.56
N GLU A 50 1.07 20.92 13.49
CA GLU A 50 0.06 20.98 14.55
C GLU A 50 -1.37 21.11 14.01
N ASN A 51 -1.55 21.86 12.90
CA ASN A 51 -2.87 22.18 12.34
C ASN A 51 -3.13 21.55 10.95
N SER A 52 -2.25 20.67 10.47
CA SER A 52 -2.27 20.23 9.06
C SER A 52 -2.25 18.71 8.90
N PHE A 53 -2.57 18.00 9.95
CA PHE A 53 -2.61 16.54 9.99
C PHE A 53 -3.46 15.91 8.90
N GLN A 54 -4.62 16.50 8.57
CA GLN A 54 -5.49 15.99 7.50
C GLN A 54 -4.78 15.91 6.15
N TYR A 55 -3.96 16.90 5.81
CA TYR A 55 -3.22 16.89 4.54
C TYR A 55 -2.22 15.75 4.46
N LEU A 56 -1.58 15.42 5.58
CA LEU A 56 -0.64 14.33 5.68
C LEU A 56 -1.31 12.99 5.37
N LEU A 57 -2.45 12.72 5.99
CA LEU A 57 -3.22 11.51 5.70
C LEU A 57 -3.68 11.47 4.24
N TRP A 58 -4.19 12.57 3.69
CA TRP A 58 -4.65 12.61 2.29
C TRP A 58 -3.51 12.47 1.28
N ILE A 59 -2.32 13.00 1.55
CA ILE A 59 -1.14 12.80 0.69
C ILE A 59 -0.76 11.33 0.62
N LEU A 60 -0.85 10.59 1.74
CA LEU A 60 -0.54 9.16 1.79
C LEU A 60 -1.69 8.31 1.24
N MET A 61 -2.90 8.51 1.76
CA MET A 61 -4.03 7.61 1.52
C MET A 61 -4.75 7.92 0.21
N GLY A 62 -4.76 9.18 -0.25
CA GLY A 62 -5.51 9.60 -1.42
C GLY A 62 -5.10 8.87 -2.70
N TYR A 63 -3.82 8.68 -2.93
CA TYR A 63 -3.30 7.89 -4.05
C TYR A 63 -3.77 6.44 -4.00
N GLY A 64 -3.65 5.80 -2.83
CA GLY A 64 -4.10 4.42 -2.61
C GLY A 64 -5.61 4.27 -2.73
N LEU A 65 -6.39 5.25 -2.26
CA LEU A 65 -7.85 5.28 -2.39
C LEU A 65 -8.27 5.27 -3.86
N VAL A 66 -7.74 6.20 -4.67
CA VAL A 66 -8.06 6.28 -6.10
C VAL A 66 -7.66 5.00 -6.82
N LEU A 67 -6.47 4.48 -6.51
CA LEU A 67 -5.99 3.22 -7.07
C LEU A 67 -6.94 2.05 -6.71
N ALA A 68 -7.31 1.91 -5.45
CA ALA A 68 -8.16 0.82 -4.98
C ALA A 68 -9.57 0.87 -5.60
N THR A 69 -10.15 2.06 -5.71
CA THR A 69 -11.54 2.24 -6.17
C THR A 69 -11.69 2.19 -7.69
N LEU A 70 -10.71 2.68 -8.45
CA LEU A 70 -10.81 2.78 -9.92
C LEU A 70 -10.21 1.59 -10.66
N LEU A 71 -9.38 0.76 -10.00
CA LEU A 71 -8.64 -0.32 -10.65
C LEU A 71 -9.55 -1.26 -11.45
N LEU A 72 -10.62 -1.73 -10.83
CA LEU A 72 -11.53 -2.70 -11.43
C LEU A 72 -12.37 -2.08 -12.55
N SER A 73 -12.82 -0.84 -12.34
CA SER A 73 -13.56 -0.05 -13.32
C SER A 73 -12.75 0.21 -14.58
N PHE A 74 -11.49 0.58 -14.41
CA PHE A 74 -10.60 0.87 -15.53
C PHE A 74 -10.14 -0.40 -16.26
N GLY A 75 -10.12 -1.55 -15.58
CA GLY A 75 -9.96 -2.83 -16.24
C GLY A 75 -11.06 -3.07 -17.25
N ARG A 76 -12.33 -2.91 -16.85
CA ARG A 76 -13.47 -3.04 -17.77
C ARG A 76 -13.52 -1.99 -18.87
N LEU A 77 -13.24 -0.73 -18.52
CA LEU A 77 -13.15 0.33 -19.50
C LEU A 77 -12.12 0.00 -20.59
N SER A 78 -11.02 -0.61 -20.17
CA SER A 78 -9.94 -1.03 -21.06
C SER A 78 -10.35 -2.17 -21.98
N ASP A 79 -11.13 -3.12 -21.50
CA ASP A 79 -11.67 -4.21 -22.33
C ASP A 79 -12.65 -3.70 -23.41
N MET A 80 -13.37 -2.58 -23.14
CA MET A 80 -14.30 -1.96 -24.09
C MET A 80 -13.61 -1.06 -25.12
N TYR A 81 -12.67 -0.23 -24.67
CA TYR A 81 -12.07 0.82 -25.51
C TYR A 81 -10.67 0.48 -26.03
N GLY A 82 -10.10 -0.64 -25.60
CA GLY A 82 -8.77 -1.11 -25.95
C GLY A 82 -7.77 -0.95 -24.80
N ARG A 83 -7.11 -2.06 -24.46
CA ARG A 83 -6.18 -2.14 -23.32
C ARG A 83 -4.96 -1.27 -23.50
N ILE A 84 -4.38 -1.29 -24.70
CA ILE A 84 -3.19 -0.48 -25.00
C ILE A 84 -3.51 1.01 -25.01
N LYS A 85 -4.67 1.39 -25.54
CA LYS A 85 -5.11 2.79 -25.56
C LYS A 85 -5.27 3.34 -24.15
N MET A 86 -5.94 2.60 -23.26
CA MET A 86 -6.15 3.00 -21.87
C MET A 86 -4.84 2.98 -21.07
N PHE A 87 -3.96 2.02 -21.34
CA PHE A 87 -2.64 1.96 -20.74
C PHE A 87 -1.77 3.19 -21.10
N ARG A 88 -1.79 3.64 -22.36
CA ARG A 88 -1.12 4.89 -22.78
C ARG A 88 -1.69 6.10 -22.08
N LEU A 89 -3.02 6.19 -21.99
CA LEU A 89 -3.69 7.26 -21.25
C LEU A 89 -3.24 7.26 -19.78
N GLY A 90 -3.10 6.09 -19.17
CA GLY A 90 -2.57 5.93 -17.81
C GLY A 90 -1.16 6.51 -17.67
N TYR A 91 -0.25 6.17 -18.58
CA TYR A 91 1.11 6.76 -18.60
C TYR A 91 1.07 8.29 -18.70
N LEU A 92 0.27 8.82 -19.61
CA LEU A 92 0.15 10.26 -19.83
C LEU A 92 -0.35 10.98 -18.57
N ILE A 93 -1.46 10.51 -17.99
CA ILE A 93 -2.05 11.10 -16.78
C ILE A 93 -1.07 11.01 -15.61
N PHE A 94 -0.42 9.85 -15.43
CA PHE A 94 0.56 9.66 -14.37
C PHE A 94 1.75 10.62 -14.50
N THR A 95 2.26 10.78 -15.72
CA THR A 95 3.38 11.67 -16.02
C THR A 95 3.02 13.13 -15.78
N ILE A 96 1.83 13.56 -16.25
CA ILE A 96 1.31 14.92 -15.99
C ILE A 96 1.18 15.15 -14.48
N GLY A 97 0.59 14.20 -13.73
CA GLY A 97 0.48 14.30 -12.28
C GLY A 97 1.85 14.41 -11.60
N SER A 98 2.85 13.66 -12.07
CA SER A 98 4.23 13.72 -11.53
C SER A 98 4.91 15.06 -11.83
N VAL A 99 4.71 15.63 -13.02
CA VAL A 99 5.22 16.97 -13.39
C VAL A 99 4.56 18.05 -12.54
N LEU A 100 3.24 18.00 -12.35
CA LEU A 100 2.52 18.95 -11.51
C LEU A 100 3.00 18.89 -10.05
N LEU A 101 3.22 17.70 -9.51
CA LEU A 101 3.78 17.49 -8.16
C LEU A 101 5.19 18.08 -8.04
N PHE A 102 6.04 17.88 -9.05
CA PHE A 102 7.38 18.49 -9.08
C PHE A 102 7.34 20.01 -9.12
N LEU A 103 6.40 20.56 -9.88
CA LEU A 103 6.26 22.02 -10.10
C LEU A 103 5.44 22.73 -9.02
N THR A 104 4.87 22.01 -8.02
CA THR A 104 3.99 22.61 -6.97
C THR A 104 4.49 23.99 -6.55
N PRO A 105 3.77 25.09 -6.91
CA PRO A 105 4.27 26.45 -6.70
C PRO A 105 3.98 26.97 -5.29
N SER A 106 2.90 26.49 -4.66
CA SER A 106 2.39 27.03 -3.41
C SER A 106 3.06 26.43 -2.19
N THR A 107 3.00 27.13 -1.06
CA THR A 107 3.47 26.72 0.26
C THR A 107 2.31 26.69 1.27
N GLY A 108 2.55 26.18 2.47
CA GLY A 108 1.53 26.08 3.50
C GLY A 108 0.36 25.17 3.11
N SER A 109 -0.83 25.47 3.59
CA SER A 109 -2.04 24.67 3.34
C SER A 109 -2.44 24.63 1.87
N ALA A 110 -2.19 25.68 1.11
CA ALA A 110 -2.45 25.69 -0.33
C ALA A 110 -1.54 24.69 -1.07
N GLY A 111 -0.23 24.69 -0.78
CA GLY A 111 0.70 23.72 -1.36
C GLY A 111 0.37 22.28 -0.97
N ALA A 112 -0.05 22.04 0.27
CA ALA A 112 -0.50 20.72 0.71
C ALA A 112 -1.75 20.26 -0.06
N LEU A 113 -2.73 21.13 -0.27
CA LEU A 113 -3.93 20.83 -1.06
C LEU A 113 -3.60 20.53 -2.52
N GLU A 114 -2.69 21.31 -3.14
CA GLU A 114 -2.19 21.05 -4.49
C GLU A 114 -1.56 19.67 -4.58
N ILE A 115 -0.68 19.30 -3.64
CA ILE A 115 -0.07 17.98 -3.59
C ILE A 115 -1.14 16.89 -3.49
N VAL A 116 -2.15 17.05 -2.62
CA VAL A 116 -3.26 16.09 -2.51
C VAL A 116 -3.96 15.92 -3.87
N ILE A 117 -4.38 17.02 -4.52
CA ILE A 117 -5.08 16.98 -5.80
C ILE A 117 -4.22 16.30 -6.88
N PHE A 118 -2.95 16.66 -6.99
CA PHE A 118 -2.06 16.08 -7.98
C PHE A 118 -1.75 14.61 -7.70
N ARG A 119 -1.72 14.20 -6.43
CA ARG A 119 -1.62 12.79 -6.02
C ARG A 119 -2.87 11.98 -6.41
N LEU A 120 -4.07 12.56 -6.27
CA LEU A 120 -5.30 11.93 -6.76
C LEU A 120 -5.24 11.74 -8.29
N LEU A 121 -4.82 12.76 -9.04
CA LEU A 121 -4.63 12.68 -10.49
C LEU A 121 -3.60 11.59 -10.87
N GLN A 122 -2.45 11.56 -10.18
CA GLN A 122 -1.42 10.53 -10.38
C GLN A 122 -1.97 9.12 -10.08
N GLY A 123 -2.85 8.97 -9.06
CA GLY A 123 -3.55 7.74 -8.73
C GLY A 123 -4.47 7.24 -9.84
N VAL A 124 -5.16 8.16 -10.55
CA VAL A 124 -5.97 7.81 -11.74
C VAL A 124 -5.09 7.18 -12.82
N GLY A 125 -3.94 7.79 -13.12
CA GLY A 125 -2.97 7.23 -14.08
C GLY A 125 -2.45 5.86 -13.66
N ALA A 126 -2.12 5.70 -12.38
CA ALA A 126 -1.67 4.43 -11.80
C ALA A 126 -2.73 3.32 -11.93
N ALA A 127 -3.99 3.64 -11.69
CA ALA A 127 -5.10 2.68 -11.81
C ALA A 127 -5.25 2.16 -13.26
N PHE A 128 -5.15 3.03 -14.27
CA PHE A 128 -5.13 2.61 -15.68
C PHE A 128 -3.94 1.71 -16.00
N ILE A 129 -2.76 2.03 -15.51
CA ILE A 129 -1.55 1.24 -15.74
C ILE A 129 -1.70 -0.15 -15.13
N LEU A 130 -2.01 -0.25 -13.84
CA LEU A 130 -2.05 -1.52 -13.13
C LEU A 130 -3.20 -2.42 -13.60
N ALA A 131 -4.37 -1.84 -13.93
CA ALA A 131 -5.51 -2.58 -14.46
C ALA A 131 -5.16 -3.31 -15.76
N ASN A 132 -4.29 -2.73 -16.59
CA ASN A 132 -3.94 -3.27 -17.89
C ASN A 132 -2.66 -4.11 -17.90
N SER A 133 -1.76 -3.94 -16.93
CA SER A 133 -0.43 -4.55 -16.91
C SER A 133 -0.48 -6.08 -17.05
N ALA A 134 -1.22 -6.76 -16.20
CA ALA A 134 -1.36 -8.21 -16.25
C ALA A 134 -2.10 -8.70 -17.49
N ALA A 135 -3.06 -7.93 -17.99
CA ALA A 135 -3.83 -8.25 -19.19
C ALA A 135 -2.95 -8.18 -20.44
N ILE A 136 -2.14 -7.13 -20.58
CA ILE A 136 -1.20 -6.96 -21.71
C ILE A 136 -0.17 -8.11 -21.75
N ILE A 137 0.39 -8.48 -20.59
CA ILE A 137 1.33 -9.62 -20.53
C ILE A 137 0.64 -10.89 -21.02
N ARG A 138 -0.61 -11.14 -20.59
CA ARG A 138 -1.38 -12.33 -21.00
C ARG A 138 -1.72 -12.33 -22.49
N ASP A 139 -1.97 -11.18 -23.10
CA ASP A 139 -2.29 -11.08 -24.52
C ASP A 139 -1.08 -11.36 -25.43
N VAL A 140 0.14 -11.21 -24.90
CA VAL A 140 1.39 -11.28 -25.68
C VAL A 140 2.17 -12.58 -25.46
N PHE A 141 2.07 -13.18 -24.27
CA PHE A 141 2.82 -14.40 -23.93
C PHE A 141 1.99 -15.67 -24.15
N PRO A 142 2.59 -16.71 -24.72
CA PRO A 142 1.93 -18.01 -24.85
C PRO A 142 1.77 -18.67 -23.46
N PRO A 143 0.80 -19.58 -23.27
CA PRO A 143 0.48 -20.19 -21.97
C PRO A 143 1.67 -20.83 -21.26
N ASN A 144 2.58 -21.48 -21.99
CA ASN A 144 3.78 -22.13 -21.46
C ASN A 144 4.87 -21.18 -20.94
N GLU A 145 4.83 -19.89 -21.29
CA GLU A 145 5.77 -18.87 -20.83
C GLU A 145 5.12 -17.84 -19.88
N MET A 146 3.81 -17.91 -19.71
CA MET A 146 3.02 -16.96 -18.90
C MET A 146 3.52 -16.87 -17.46
N GLY A 147 3.80 -18.02 -16.83
CA GLY A 147 4.30 -18.05 -15.45
C GLY A 147 5.61 -17.29 -15.29
N LYS A 148 6.53 -17.43 -16.26
CA LYS A 148 7.80 -16.70 -16.27
C LYS A 148 7.60 -15.18 -16.41
N ALA A 149 6.73 -14.75 -17.34
CA ALA A 149 6.44 -13.33 -17.56
C ALA A 149 5.76 -12.68 -16.35
N MET A 150 4.78 -13.36 -15.74
CA MET A 150 4.12 -12.88 -14.52
C MET A 150 5.08 -12.89 -13.32
N GLY A 151 5.99 -13.88 -13.25
CA GLY A 151 7.05 -13.90 -12.24
C GLY A 151 7.94 -12.66 -12.30
N PHE A 152 8.40 -12.26 -13.49
CA PHE A 152 9.15 -11.01 -13.67
C PHE A 152 8.34 -9.78 -13.24
N ASN A 153 7.04 -9.75 -13.53
CA ASN A 153 6.19 -8.64 -13.12
C ASN A 153 6.06 -8.54 -11.59
N ILE A 154 5.89 -9.66 -10.90
CA ILE A 154 5.80 -9.71 -9.43
C ILE A 154 7.13 -9.28 -8.79
N VAL A 155 8.26 -9.78 -9.30
CA VAL A 155 9.59 -9.38 -8.81
C VAL A 155 9.80 -7.88 -9.05
N GLY A 156 9.42 -7.37 -10.23
CA GLY A 156 9.49 -5.95 -10.55
C GLY A 156 8.66 -5.09 -9.59
N LEU A 157 7.40 -5.47 -9.32
CA LEU A 157 6.51 -4.80 -8.37
C LEU A 157 7.12 -4.76 -6.96
N THR A 158 7.61 -5.89 -6.48
CA THR A 158 8.17 -6.00 -5.12
C THR A 158 9.47 -5.20 -5.01
N SER A 159 10.40 -5.38 -5.94
CA SER A 159 11.67 -4.63 -5.94
C SER A 159 11.45 -3.11 -6.03
N ALA A 160 10.44 -2.69 -6.79
CA ALA A 160 10.09 -1.27 -6.94
C ALA A 160 9.58 -0.63 -5.65
N GLN A 161 8.74 -1.33 -4.87
CA GLN A 161 8.29 -0.82 -3.57
C GLN A 161 9.46 -0.49 -2.66
N PHE A 162 10.50 -1.27 -2.73
CA PHE A 162 11.70 -1.12 -1.92
C PHE A 162 12.67 -0.09 -2.46
N ALA A 163 12.87 -0.08 -3.77
CA ALA A 163 13.61 0.98 -4.42
C ALA A 163 13.00 2.35 -4.06
N GLY A 164 11.66 2.43 -3.97
CA GLY A 164 10.96 3.64 -3.55
C GLY A 164 11.33 4.14 -2.16
N LEU A 165 11.51 3.24 -1.17
CA LEU A 165 11.94 3.64 0.17
C LEU A 165 13.36 4.20 0.17
N ILE A 166 14.31 3.52 -0.49
CA ILE A 166 15.71 3.96 -0.52
C ILE A 166 15.85 5.26 -1.32
N LEU A 167 15.25 5.30 -2.53
CA LEU A 167 15.31 6.48 -3.39
C LEU A 167 14.58 7.67 -2.77
N GLY A 168 13.48 7.42 -2.06
CA GLY A 168 12.74 8.46 -1.34
C GLY A 168 13.59 9.09 -0.26
N GLY A 169 14.21 8.28 0.57
CA GLY A 169 15.14 8.78 1.59
C GLY A 169 16.34 9.52 1.01
N LEU A 170 16.94 9.00 -0.05
CA LEU A 170 18.09 9.62 -0.71
C LEU A 170 17.74 10.96 -1.37
N LEU A 171 16.67 11.00 -2.18
CA LEU A 171 16.26 12.20 -2.90
C LEU A 171 15.72 13.29 -1.98
N ALA A 172 15.10 12.91 -0.86
CA ALA A 172 14.58 13.83 0.13
C ALA A 172 15.68 14.70 0.78
N ILE A 173 16.92 14.19 0.89
CA ILE A 173 18.06 14.95 1.42
C ILE A 173 18.41 16.16 0.54
N PHE A 174 18.27 16.00 -0.78
CA PHE A 174 18.62 17.08 -1.72
C PHE A 174 17.45 18.05 -1.92
N ASN A 175 16.30 17.55 -2.34
CA ASN A 175 15.06 18.32 -2.51
C ASN A 175 13.85 17.39 -2.58
N TRP A 176 12.84 17.65 -1.77
CA TRP A 176 11.62 16.86 -1.74
C TRP A 176 10.91 16.74 -3.10
N ARG A 177 11.05 17.73 -3.97
CA ARG A 177 10.47 17.71 -5.33
C ARG A 177 11.05 16.61 -6.22
N TYR A 178 12.31 16.20 -5.99
CA TYR A 178 12.97 15.18 -6.80
C TYR A 178 12.34 13.79 -6.64
N ILE A 179 11.62 13.54 -5.54
CA ILE A 179 10.88 12.28 -5.36
C ILE A 179 9.78 12.10 -6.41
N PHE A 180 9.22 13.19 -6.92
CA PHE A 180 8.23 13.17 -8.01
C PHE A 180 8.90 13.22 -9.38
N LEU A 181 9.99 13.97 -9.50
CA LEU A 181 10.74 14.12 -10.74
C LEU A 181 11.30 12.78 -11.25
N ILE A 182 11.71 11.88 -10.35
CA ILE A 182 12.25 10.56 -10.73
C ILE A 182 11.31 9.77 -11.64
N SER A 183 10.00 9.96 -11.50
CA SER A 183 9.00 9.26 -12.31
C SER A 183 8.80 9.87 -13.70
N VAL A 184 9.18 11.13 -13.89
CA VAL A 184 8.94 11.85 -15.15
C VAL A 184 9.72 11.24 -16.33
N PRO A 185 11.03 10.94 -16.22
CA PRO A 185 11.76 10.27 -17.30
C PRO A 185 11.14 8.91 -17.67
N PHE A 186 10.82 8.10 -16.67
CA PHE A 186 10.17 6.79 -16.91
C PHE A 186 8.79 6.94 -17.54
N GLY A 187 8.02 7.93 -17.12
CA GLY A 187 6.71 8.23 -17.66
C GLY A 187 6.77 8.71 -19.12
N VAL A 188 7.69 9.59 -19.45
CA VAL A 188 7.91 10.07 -20.84
C VAL A 188 8.39 8.93 -21.74
N ILE A 189 9.44 8.21 -21.33
CA ILE A 189 9.97 7.06 -22.08
C ILE A 189 8.88 6.00 -22.25
N GLY A 190 8.17 5.65 -21.17
CA GLY A 190 7.09 4.67 -21.20
C GLY A 190 5.93 5.10 -22.10
N THR A 191 5.54 6.37 -22.08
CA THR A 191 4.54 6.91 -22.98
C THR A 191 4.97 6.73 -24.45
N ILE A 192 6.19 7.14 -24.80
CA ILE A 192 6.74 7.02 -26.16
C ILE A 192 6.86 5.54 -26.56
N TRP A 193 7.40 4.70 -25.70
CA TRP A 193 7.56 3.27 -26.01
C TRP A 193 6.24 2.52 -26.10
N SER A 194 5.21 2.95 -25.37
CA SER A 194 3.88 2.34 -25.44
C SER A 194 3.26 2.42 -26.85
N PHE A 195 3.73 3.33 -27.73
CA PHE A 195 3.30 3.37 -29.12
C PHE A 195 3.78 2.15 -29.95
N LYS A 196 4.81 1.41 -29.47
CA LYS A 196 5.22 0.15 -30.08
C LYS A 196 4.27 -1.00 -29.75
N LEU A 197 3.44 -0.86 -28.72
CA LEU A 197 2.44 -1.86 -28.35
C LEU A 197 1.30 -1.88 -29.37
N LYS A 198 0.88 -3.10 -29.76
CA LYS A 198 -0.23 -3.34 -30.69
C LYS A 198 -1.44 -3.85 -29.90
N GLU A 199 -2.61 -3.34 -30.22
CA GLU A 199 -3.86 -3.84 -29.65
C GLU A 199 -4.13 -5.24 -30.20
N LEU A 200 -3.94 -6.25 -29.34
CA LEU A 200 -4.18 -7.66 -29.68
C LEU A 200 -5.51 -8.14 -29.09
N SER A 201 -6.10 -7.36 -28.17
CA SER A 201 -7.36 -7.73 -27.56
C SER A 201 -8.47 -7.71 -28.63
N ILE A 202 -9.14 -8.84 -28.80
CA ILE A 202 -10.40 -8.89 -29.54
C ILE A 202 -11.36 -8.03 -28.73
N LYS A 203 -11.95 -7.00 -29.37
CA LYS A 203 -12.97 -6.15 -28.73
C LYS A 203 -14.01 -7.07 -28.12
N ALA A 204 -14.01 -7.16 -26.79
CA ALA A 204 -14.98 -7.98 -26.08
C ALA A 204 -16.39 -7.54 -26.48
N VAL A 205 -17.26 -8.50 -26.69
CA VAL A 205 -18.70 -8.32 -26.87
C VAL A 205 -19.17 -7.24 -25.89
N LYS A 206 -20.02 -6.30 -26.36
CA LYS A 206 -20.58 -5.14 -25.65
C LYS A 206 -20.91 -5.43 -24.18
N THR A 207 -19.91 -5.40 -23.32
CA THR A 207 -20.13 -5.48 -21.87
C THR A 207 -20.55 -4.11 -21.39
N LYS A 208 -21.65 -4.02 -20.67
CA LYS A 208 -22.11 -2.76 -20.06
C LYS A 208 -21.22 -2.44 -18.86
N ILE A 209 -20.90 -1.15 -18.66
CA ILE A 209 -20.20 -0.69 -17.45
C ILE A 209 -21.23 -0.68 -16.31
N ASP A 210 -20.86 -1.26 -15.18
CA ASP A 210 -21.65 -1.14 -13.96
C ASP A 210 -21.39 0.23 -13.31
N ILE A 211 -22.14 1.24 -13.76
CA ILE A 211 -22.02 2.60 -13.27
C ILE A 211 -22.44 2.68 -11.79
N TRP A 212 -23.51 2.01 -11.42
CA TRP A 212 -24.03 2.05 -10.06
C TRP A 212 -23.15 1.32 -9.06
N GLY A 213 -22.61 0.14 -9.42
CA GLY A 213 -21.60 -0.55 -8.62
C GLY A 213 -20.35 0.31 -8.41
N ASN A 214 -19.87 0.98 -9.46
CA ASN A 214 -18.72 1.88 -9.35
C ASN A 214 -18.98 3.05 -8.41
N ILE A 215 -20.07 3.78 -8.60
CA ILE A 215 -20.41 4.96 -7.79
C ILE A 215 -20.59 4.55 -6.32
N THR A 216 -21.31 3.48 -6.05
CA THR A 216 -21.53 3.02 -4.67
C THR A 216 -20.24 2.53 -4.02
N PHE A 217 -19.38 1.79 -4.72
CA PHE A 217 -18.11 1.34 -4.18
C PHE A 217 -17.16 2.51 -3.85
N ILE A 218 -16.96 3.42 -4.81
CA ILE A 218 -16.12 4.61 -4.62
C ILE A 218 -16.64 5.45 -3.45
N SER A 219 -17.94 5.73 -3.43
CA SER A 219 -18.57 6.53 -2.37
C SER A 219 -18.45 5.87 -1.00
N ALA A 220 -18.71 4.55 -0.91
CA ALA A 220 -18.60 3.81 0.35
C ALA A 220 -17.19 3.87 0.94
N ILE A 221 -16.18 3.52 0.15
CA ILE A 221 -14.79 3.51 0.61
C ILE A 221 -14.30 4.92 0.95
N THR A 222 -14.66 5.92 0.12
CA THR A 222 -14.29 7.32 0.38
C THR A 222 -14.90 7.82 1.68
N LEU A 223 -16.20 7.59 1.92
CA LEU A 223 -16.87 8.02 3.14
C LEU A 223 -16.30 7.35 4.38
N LEU A 224 -16.00 6.05 4.32
CA LEU A 224 -15.35 5.34 5.41
C LEU A 224 -13.98 5.93 5.74
N LEU A 225 -13.14 6.18 4.73
CA LEU A 225 -11.82 6.77 4.94
C LEU A 225 -11.87 8.22 5.41
N VAL A 226 -12.80 9.02 4.89
CA VAL A 226 -13.08 10.38 5.38
C VAL A 226 -13.48 10.33 6.85
N GLY A 227 -14.45 9.48 7.20
CA GLY A 227 -14.92 9.33 8.58
C GLY A 227 -13.78 8.98 9.54
N VAL A 228 -12.96 7.98 9.19
CA VAL A 228 -11.81 7.61 10.02
C VAL A 228 -10.77 8.73 10.10
N THR A 229 -10.43 9.38 8.99
CA THR A 229 -9.45 10.48 8.94
C THR A 229 -9.85 11.63 9.85
N TYR A 230 -11.10 12.10 9.73
CA TYR A 230 -11.60 13.21 10.53
C TYR A 230 -11.97 12.81 11.97
N GLY A 231 -12.23 11.52 12.23
CA GLY A 231 -12.37 10.97 13.58
C GLY A 231 -11.10 11.07 14.42
N LEU A 232 -9.93 11.14 13.78
CA LEU A 232 -8.63 11.30 14.44
C LEU A 232 -8.28 12.75 14.76
N LEU A 233 -9.01 13.73 14.21
CA LEU A 233 -8.76 15.15 14.47
C LEU A 233 -9.50 15.61 15.72
N PRO A 234 -8.98 16.59 16.46
CA PRO A 234 -9.69 17.19 17.59
C PRO A 234 -11.05 17.79 17.16
N TYR A 235 -12.06 17.65 18.00
CA TYR A 235 -13.39 18.22 17.78
C TYR A 235 -13.97 18.80 19.07
N GLY A 236 -14.29 20.08 19.08
CA GLY A 236 -14.73 20.79 20.29
C GLY A 236 -13.66 20.77 21.37
N SER A 237 -14.01 20.31 22.55
CA SER A 237 -13.08 20.13 23.69
C SER A 237 -12.40 18.76 23.71
N ASN A 238 -12.78 17.84 22.80
CA ASN A 238 -12.22 16.50 22.77
C ASN A 238 -10.97 16.42 21.90
N LEU A 239 -9.96 15.68 22.35
CA LEU A 239 -8.73 15.42 21.61
C LEU A 239 -8.94 14.59 20.33
N MET A 240 -10.14 14.00 20.13
CA MET A 240 -10.54 13.20 18.99
C MET A 240 -11.96 13.55 18.53
N GLY A 241 -12.20 13.40 17.24
CA GLY A 241 -13.45 13.75 16.57
C GLY A 241 -14.47 12.62 16.42
N TRP A 242 -14.32 11.49 17.13
CA TRP A 242 -15.27 10.37 17.02
C TRP A 242 -16.71 10.73 17.41
N GLY A 243 -16.90 11.74 18.27
CA GLY A 243 -18.21 12.31 18.62
C GLY A 243 -18.73 13.36 17.63
N ASN A 244 -17.99 13.69 16.57
CA ASN A 244 -18.43 14.65 15.57
C ASN A 244 -19.57 14.05 14.73
N PRO A 245 -20.76 14.71 14.65
CA PRO A 245 -21.88 14.21 13.86
C PRO A 245 -21.53 13.92 12.38
N TRP A 246 -20.66 14.71 11.77
CA TRP A 246 -20.21 14.49 10.40
C TRP A 246 -19.37 13.22 10.25
N VAL A 247 -18.52 12.89 11.23
CA VAL A 247 -17.73 11.67 11.26
C VAL A 247 -18.64 10.45 11.38
N ILE A 248 -19.58 10.48 12.33
CA ILE A 248 -20.55 9.40 12.56
C ILE A 248 -21.39 9.19 11.30
N THR A 249 -21.94 10.28 10.74
CA THR A 249 -22.74 10.22 9.50
C THR A 249 -21.94 9.66 8.34
N SER A 250 -20.68 10.06 8.18
CA SER A 250 -19.79 9.57 7.12
C SER A 250 -19.54 8.07 7.23
N ILE A 251 -19.25 7.57 8.44
CA ILE A 251 -19.00 6.14 8.69
C ILE A 251 -20.28 5.33 8.46
N ILE A 252 -21.40 5.76 9.03
CA ILE A 252 -22.70 5.05 8.88
C ILE A 252 -23.13 5.03 7.41
N SER A 253 -23.07 6.19 6.73
CA SER A 253 -23.41 6.27 5.31
C SER A 253 -22.49 5.40 4.46
N GLY A 254 -21.19 5.38 4.75
CA GLY A 254 -20.22 4.54 4.07
C GLY A 254 -20.54 3.06 4.22
N LEU A 255 -20.91 2.59 5.42
CA LEU A 255 -21.32 1.21 5.68
C LEU A 255 -22.64 0.86 4.97
N VAL A 256 -23.62 1.75 5.02
CA VAL A 256 -24.92 1.55 4.34
C VAL A 256 -24.73 1.45 2.82
N ILE A 257 -23.92 2.35 2.25
CA ILE A 257 -23.62 2.33 0.80
C ILE A 257 -22.81 1.09 0.42
N LEU A 258 -21.93 0.59 1.29
CA LEU A 258 -21.19 -0.65 1.04
C LEU A 258 -22.13 -1.88 1.00
N ILE A 259 -23.13 -1.92 1.89
CA ILE A 259 -24.17 -2.95 1.87
C ILE A 259 -25.01 -2.83 0.58
N LEU A 260 -25.39 -1.60 0.21
CA LEU A 260 -26.10 -1.32 -1.03
C LEU A 260 -25.30 -1.74 -2.27
N PHE A 261 -23.98 -1.51 -2.28
CA PHE A 261 -23.08 -1.99 -3.32
C PHE A 261 -23.18 -3.51 -3.51
N ILE A 262 -23.08 -4.29 -2.42
CA ILE A 262 -23.20 -5.76 -2.49
C ILE A 262 -24.58 -6.18 -3.05
N PHE A 263 -25.63 -5.45 -2.69
CA PHE A 263 -26.98 -5.73 -3.19
C PHE A 263 -27.12 -5.42 -4.69
N ILE A 264 -26.55 -4.32 -5.16
CA ILE A 264 -26.52 -3.94 -6.58
C ILE A 264 -25.73 -4.96 -7.39
N GLU A 265 -24.52 -5.33 -6.95
CA GLU A 265 -23.66 -6.31 -7.61
C GLU A 265 -24.31 -7.69 -7.79
N ASN A 266 -25.21 -8.07 -6.88
CA ASN A 266 -25.95 -9.32 -7.01
C ASN A 266 -27.14 -9.26 -8.01
N ARG A 267 -27.51 -8.05 -8.51
CA ARG A 267 -28.66 -7.86 -9.40
C ARG A 267 -28.29 -7.40 -10.81
N VAL A 268 -27.12 -6.83 -11.00
CA VAL A 268 -26.67 -6.33 -12.30
C VAL A 268 -26.24 -7.50 -13.20
N GLU A 269 -26.62 -7.44 -14.48
CA GLU A 269 -26.27 -8.48 -15.49
C GLU A 269 -24.74 -8.62 -15.69
N SER A 270 -24.02 -7.52 -15.57
CA SER A 270 -22.56 -7.48 -15.77
C SER A 270 -21.87 -6.85 -14.53
N PRO A 271 -21.88 -7.53 -13.37
CA PRO A 271 -21.38 -6.96 -12.13
C PRO A 271 -19.88 -6.68 -12.24
N MET A 272 -19.43 -5.55 -11.67
CA MET A 272 -18.02 -5.21 -11.54
C MET A 272 -17.30 -6.20 -10.63
N PHE A 273 -17.97 -6.55 -9.54
CA PHE A 273 -17.49 -7.43 -8.50
C PHE A 273 -18.35 -8.69 -8.42
N ARG A 274 -17.90 -9.80 -9.01
CA ARG A 274 -18.69 -11.04 -9.02
C ARG A 274 -18.75 -11.68 -7.64
N VAL A 275 -19.69 -11.25 -6.83
CA VAL A 275 -19.94 -11.79 -5.47
C VAL A 275 -20.16 -13.31 -5.49
N SER A 276 -20.72 -13.85 -6.58
CA SER A 276 -20.95 -15.30 -6.75
C SER A 276 -19.67 -16.15 -6.66
N LEU A 277 -18.49 -15.60 -6.99
CA LEU A 277 -17.20 -16.30 -6.86
C LEU A 277 -16.86 -16.64 -5.40
N PHE A 278 -17.37 -15.87 -4.44
CA PHE A 278 -17.18 -16.16 -3.01
C PHE A 278 -17.96 -17.39 -2.52
N LYS A 279 -18.87 -17.94 -3.32
CA LYS A 279 -19.48 -19.25 -3.03
C LYS A 279 -18.45 -20.39 -3.09
N ASN A 280 -17.39 -20.21 -3.88
CA ASN A 280 -16.24 -21.11 -3.85
C ASN A 280 -15.43 -20.85 -2.57
N LYS A 281 -15.40 -21.81 -1.66
CA LYS A 281 -14.71 -21.71 -0.36
C LYS A 281 -13.22 -21.41 -0.52
N MET A 282 -12.56 -22.02 -1.53
CA MET A 282 -11.14 -21.79 -1.79
C MET A 282 -10.87 -20.34 -2.19
N PHE A 283 -11.71 -19.77 -3.08
CA PHE A 283 -11.65 -18.37 -3.48
C PHE A 283 -11.91 -17.44 -2.29
N ALA A 284 -12.98 -17.70 -1.52
CA ALA A 284 -13.38 -16.88 -0.38
C ALA A 284 -12.31 -16.83 0.71
N TYR A 285 -11.85 -18.00 1.18
CA TYR A 285 -10.84 -18.06 2.24
C TYR A 285 -9.49 -17.50 1.82
N SER A 286 -9.07 -17.73 0.56
CA SER A 286 -7.81 -17.18 0.08
C SER A 286 -7.84 -15.65 -0.07
N ASN A 287 -8.97 -15.07 -0.55
CA ASN A 287 -9.13 -13.62 -0.58
C ASN A 287 -9.26 -13.02 0.81
N ALA A 288 -9.97 -13.65 1.74
CA ALA A 288 -10.07 -13.20 3.12
C ALA A 288 -8.71 -13.25 3.85
N ALA A 289 -7.93 -14.32 3.67
CA ALA A 289 -6.55 -14.40 4.18
C ALA A 289 -5.65 -13.33 3.57
N GLY A 290 -5.76 -13.11 2.24
CA GLY A 290 -5.02 -12.06 1.54
C GLY A 290 -5.38 -10.64 2.00
N LEU A 291 -6.66 -10.39 2.29
CA LEU A 291 -7.15 -9.12 2.85
C LEU A 291 -6.57 -8.87 4.25
N LEU A 292 -6.60 -9.87 5.14
CA LEU A 292 -6.03 -9.76 6.49
C LEU A 292 -4.50 -9.53 6.44
N ALA A 293 -3.80 -10.24 5.56
CA ALA A 293 -2.36 -10.03 5.35
C ALA A 293 -2.07 -8.61 4.83
N ALA A 294 -2.88 -8.07 3.93
CA ALA A 294 -2.75 -6.71 3.43
C ALA A 294 -3.07 -5.65 4.50
N LEU A 295 -4.05 -5.93 5.37
CA LEU A 295 -4.36 -5.08 6.53
C LEU A 295 -3.18 -4.97 7.50
N THR A 296 -2.38 -6.02 7.67
CA THR A 296 -1.18 -5.91 8.53
C THR A 296 -0.05 -5.16 7.86
N GLN A 297 0.15 -5.33 6.56
CA GLN A 297 1.34 -4.85 5.86
C GLN A 297 1.41 -3.31 5.77
N GLY A 298 0.34 -2.65 5.33
CA GLY A 298 0.35 -1.20 5.06
C GLY A 298 0.54 -0.36 6.31
N GLY A 299 -0.27 -0.62 7.34
CA GLY A 299 -0.25 0.16 8.58
C GLY A 299 1.02 -0.06 9.39
N VAL A 300 1.45 -1.33 9.52
CA VAL A 300 2.67 -1.65 10.28
C VAL A 300 3.91 -1.04 9.60
N MET A 301 4.01 -1.12 8.29
CA MET A 301 5.13 -0.49 7.58
C MET A 301 5.21 1.02 7.87
N PHE A 302 4.08 1.71 7.88
CA PHE A 302 4.03 3.12 8.22
C PHE A 302 4.41 3.37 9.69
N MET A 303 3.94 2.54 10.62
CA MET A 303 4.29 2.65 12.04
C MET A 303 5.78 2.42 12.30
N LEU A 304 6.41 1.47 11.61
CA LEU A 304 7.86 1.25 11.69
C LEU A 304 8.65 2.44 11.15
N ILE A 305 8.19 3.08 10.09
CA ILE A 305 8.81 4.30 9.57
C ILE A 305 8.67 5.46 10.58
N LEU A 306 7.50 5.61 11.21
CA LEU A 306 7.29 6.60 12.27
C LEU A 306 8.21 6.35 13.48
N LEU A 307 8.32 5.09 13.91
CA LEU A 307 9.23 4.70 14.98
C LEU A 307 10.67 5.08 14.66
N LEU A 308 11.15 4.69 13.47
CA LEU A 308 12.53 4.94 13.07
C LEU A 308 12.82 6.43 12.89
N GLN A 309 12.01 7.16 12.13
CA GLN A 309 12.28 8.56 11.81
C GLN A 309 11.96 9.52 12.96
N GLY A 310 10.88 9.26 13.70
CA GLY A 310 10.41 10.17 14.75
C GLY A 310 11.05 9.95 16.11
N ILE A 311 11.53 8.74 16.38
CA ILE A 311 11.98 8.36 17.74
C ILE A 311 13.38 7.73 17.71
N TRP A 312 13.54 6.56 17.09
CA TRP A 312 14.74 5.76 17.27
C TRP A 312 16.00 6.41 16.68
N LEU A 313 15.97 6.85 15.41
CA LEU A 313 17.12 7.48 14.76
C LEU A 313 17.56 8.77 15.44
N PRO A 314 16.65 9.72 15.77
CA PRO A 314 17.02 10.94 16.51
C PRO A 314 17.67 10.64 17.86
N LEU A 315 17.16 9.65 18.62
CA LEU A 315 17.74 9.25 19.91
C LEU A 315 19.12 8.59 19.78
N HIS A 316 19.46 8.04 18.60
CA HIS A 316 20.77 7.46 18.30
C HIS A 316 21.72 8.45 17.56
N GLY A 317 21.43 9.75 17.61
CA GLY A 317 22.32 10.80 17.09
C GLY A 317 22.25 11.05 15.59
N TYR A 318 21.25 10.50 14.86
CA TYR A 318 21.05 10.82 13.46
C TYR A 318 20.36 12.17 13.31
N SER A 319 20.82 12.99 12.35
CA SER A 319 20.17 14.25 12.02
C SER A 319 18.79 14.00 11.37
N TYR A 320 17.80 14.81 11.69
CA TYR A 320 16.45 14.67 11.11
C TYR A 320 16.44 14.70 9.58
N ALA A 321 17.31 15.48 8.96
CA ALA A 321 17.44 15.53 7.51
C ALA A 321 17.86 14.17 6.91
N SER A 322 18.61 13.35 7.66
CA SER A 322 19.08 12.04 7.22
C SER A 322 18.17 10.89 7.64
N THR A 323 17.21 11.09 8.55
CA THR A 323 16.35 10.01 9.06
C THR A 323 15.52 9.30 7.97
N PRO A 324 15.02 9.96 6.90
CA PRO A 324 14.34 9.25 5.83
C PRO A 324 15.23 8.24 5.11
N PHE A 325 16.48 8.59 4.84
CA PHE A 325 17.45 7.70 4.20
C PHE A 325 17.77 6.49 5.08
N TRP A 326 18.13 6.73 6.34
CA TRP A 326 18.49 5.65 7.26
C TRP A 326 17.30 4.76 7.60
N ALA A 327 16.09 5.30 7.73
CA ALA A 327 14.88 4.49 7.90
C ALA A 327 14.67 3.56 6.70
N GLY A 328 14.89 4.04 5.47
CA GLY A 328 14.85 3.20 4.27
C GLY A 328 15.87 2.05 4.33
N ILE A 329 17.11 2.34 4.72
CA ILE A 329 18.19 1.34 4.88
C ILE A 329 17.80 0.31 5.96
N TYR A 330 17.28 0.77 7.10
CA TYR A 330 16.94 -0.10 8.22
C TYR A 330 15.73 -1.01 7.96
N MET A 331 14.92 -0.71 6.93
CA MET A 331 13.85 -1.57 6.44
C MET A 331 14.32 -2.65 5.44
N ILE A 332 15.58 -2.62 4.97
CA ILE A 332 16.13 -3.60 4.00
C ILE A 332 15.96 -5.05 4.43
N PRO A 333 16.15 -5.47 5.70
CA PRO A 333 16.00 -6.86 6.08
C PRO A 333 14.59 -7.43 5.78
N LEU A 334 13.54 -6.65 6.00
CA LEU A 334 12.16 -7.03 5.65
C LEU A 334 12.03 -7.38 4.17
N ILE A 335 12.69 -6.58 3.35
CA ILE A 335 12.74 -6.69 1.91
C ILE A 335 13.42 -7.96 1.46
N LEU A 336 14.64 -8.16 1.97
CA LEU A 336 15.45 -9.31 1.62
C LEU A 336 14.73 -10.61 1.96
N GLY A 337 14.09 -10.67 3.12
CA GLY A 337 13.28 -11.82 3.51
C GLY A 337 12.17 -12.11 2.49
N THR A 338 11.42 -11.08 2.09
CA THR A 338 10.32 -11.22 1.11
C THR A 338 10.85 -11.59 -0.29
N ALA A 339 11.91 -10.94 -0.73
CA ALA A 339 12.48 -11.14 -2.07
C ALA A 339 13.09 -12.55 -2.23
N ILE A 340 13.73 -13.08 -1.20
CA ILE A 340 14.30 -14.42 -1.19
C ILE A 340 13.20 -15.48 -1.12
N MET A 341 12.26 -15.33 -0.16
CA MET A 341 11.25 -16.36 0.06
C MET A 341 10.10 -16.36 -0.94
N GLY A 342 9.83 -15.26 -1.61
CA GLY A 342 8.77 -15.18 -2.63
C GLY A 342 8.92 -16.25 -3.73
N PRO A 343 10.02 -16.26 -4.51
CA PRO A 343 10.25 -17.28 -5.54
C PRO A 343 10.37 -18.70 -4.98
N ILE A 344 11.06 -18.86 -3.83
CA ILE A 344 11.24 -20.18 -3.19
C ILE A 344 9.89 -20.76 -2.78
N SER A 345 9.03 -19.96 -2.17
CA SER A 345 7.69 -20.38 -1.73
C SER A 345 6.77 -20.72 -2.90
N GLY A 346 6.90 -20.00 -4.02
CA GLY A 346 6.20 -20.33 -5.25
C GLY A 346 6.57 -21.74 -5.74
N ALA A 347 7.87 -22.01 -5.91
CA ALA A 347 8.37 -23.31 -6.36
C ALA A 347 8.02 -24.46 -5.37
N LEU A 348 8.10 -24.19 -4.06
CA LEU A 348 7.69 -25.17 -3.04
C LEU A 348 6.18 -25.42 -3.08
N SER A 349 5.38 -24.37 -3.36
CA SER A 349 3.93 -24.47 -3.49
C SER A 349 3.51 -25.35 -4.65
N ASP A 350 4.22 -25.27 -5.79
CA ASP A 350 3.97 -26.12 -6.96
C ASP A 350 4.24 -27.61 -6.63
N LYS A 351 5.25 -27.88 -5.81
CA LYS A 351 5.64 -29.26 -5.44
C LYS A 351 4.82 -29.84 -4.27
N TYR A 352 4.60 -29.09 -3.21
CA TYR A 352 4.01 -29.56 -1.94
C TYR A 352 2.59 -29.05 -1.70
N GLY A 353 2.07 -28.20 -2.58
CA GLY A 353 0.80 -27.54 -2.45
C GLY A 353 0.89 -26.22 -1.63
N PRO A 354 -0.05 -25.29 -1.90
CA PRO A 354 0.01 -23.93 -1.35
C PRO A 354 -0.39 -23.83 0.12
N ARG A 355 -1.17 -24.82 0.65
CA ARG A 355 -1.79 -24.76 1.98
C ARG A 355 -0.77 -24.64 3.10
N GLY A 356 0.17 -25.58 3.19
CA GLY A 356 1.16 -25.64 4.28
C GLY A 356 2.11 -24.45 4.25
N ILE A 357 2.58 -24.07 3.06
CA ILE A 357 3.56 -22.99 2.87
C ILE A 357 2.96 -21.63 3.24
N ALA A 358 1.77 -21.32 2.75
CA ALA A 358 1.11 -20.06 3.07
C ALA A 358 0.70 -19.98 4.55
N THR A 359 0.24 -21.08 5.14
CA THR A 359 -0.07 -21.15 6.58
C THR A 359 1.18 -20.91 7.43
N GLY A 360 2.28 -21.62 7.12
CA GLY A 360 3.57 -21.44 7.79
C GLY A 360 4.08 -19.99 7.66
N GLY A 361 3.94 -19.39 6.49
CA GLY A 361 4.29 -17.99 6.26
C GLY A 361 3.53 -17.02 7.18
N MET A 362 2.22 -17.18 7.33
CA MET A 362 1.43 -16.34 8.24
C MET A 362 1.77 -16.58 9.72
N LEU A 363 2.08 -17.81 10.13
CA LEU A 363 2.52 -18.09 11.49
C LEU A 363 3.90 -17.49 11.80
N ILE A 364 4.84 -17.54 10.83
CA ILE A 364 6.13 -16.86 10.95
C ILE A 364 5.94 -15.34 11.05
N SER A 365 5.04 -14.77 10.27
CA SER A 365 4.71 -13.35 10.38
C SER A 365 4.08 -13.00 11.74
N ALA A 366 3.18 -13.83 12.25
CA ALA A 366 2.60 -13.64 13.59
C ALA A 366 3.67 -13.66 14.68
N LEU A 367 4.61 -14.62 14.62
CA LEU A 367 5.74 -14.67 15.53
C LEU A 367 6.62 -13.43 15.42
N GLY A 368 6.88 -12.95 14.18
CA GLY A 368 7.62 -11.72 13.94
C GLY A 368 6.97 -10.49 14.59
N PHE A 369 5.66 -10.37 14.51
CA PHE A 369 4.93 -9.30 15.20
C PHE A 369 5.00 -9.39 16.72
N ILE A 370 4.91 -10.60 17.28
CA ILE A 370 5.09 -10.84 18.73
C ILE A 370 6.50 -10.46 19.17
N LEU A 371 7.51 -10.82 18.39
CA LEU A 371 8.89 -10.46 18.69
C LEU A 371 9.13 -8.94 18.56
N LEU A 372 8.53 -8.25 17.58
CA LEU A 372 8.57 -6.79 17.52
C LEU A 372 7.95 -6.14 18.76
N ALA A 373 6.84 -6.70 19.26
CA ALA A 373 6.22 -6.23 20.50
C ALA A 373 7.07 -6.52 21.76
N ALA A 374 7.98 -7.48 21.71
CA ALA A 374 8.88 -7.82 22.81
C ALA A 374 10.18 -7.01 22.80
N LEU A 375 10.50 -6.30 21.71
CA LEU A 375 11.72 -5.49 21.63
C LEU A 375 11.61 -4.26 22.54
N PRO A 376 12.67 -3.93 23.31
CA PRO A 376 12.72 -2.70 24.07
C PRO A 376 12.77 -1.49 23.13
N TYR A 377 12.38 -0.30 23.60
CA TYR A 377 12.44 0.92 22.77
C TYR A 377 13.86 1.26 22.29
N ASN A 378 14.88 0.84 23.03
CA ASN A 378 16.29 1.04 22.73
C ASN A 378 16.93 -0.26 22.19
N PHE A 379 16.24 -0.91 21.24
CA PHE A 379 16.73 -2.14 20.61
C PHE A 379 18.02 -1.92 19.83
N THR A 380 18.82 -2.97 19.66
CA THR A 380 19.94 -2.92 18.70
C THR A 380 19.43 -3.14 17.28
N TYR A 381 20.11 -2.51 16.29
CA TYR A 381 19.70 -2.69 14.88
C TYR A 381 19.71 -4.17 14.46
N ILE A 382 20.63 -4.97 14.98
CA ILE A 382 20.74 -6.39 14.63
C ILE A 382 19.48 -7.15 15.06
N GLU A 383 19.01 -6.95 16.31
CA GLU A 383 17.78 -7.57 16.81
C GLU A 383 16.57 -7.17 15.96
N PHE A 384 16.42 -5.89 15.74
CA PHE A 384 15.34 -5.35 14.92
C PHE A 384 15.40 -5.88 13.48
N GLY A 385 16.57 -5.88 12.86
CA GLY A 385 16.79 -6.35 11.50
C GLY A 385 16.49 -7.84 11.34
N LEU A 386 16.86 -8.68 12.31
CA LEU A 386 16.55 -10.11 12.30
C LEU A 386 15.03 -10.37 12.38
N VAL A 387 14.32 -9.62 13.22
CA VAL A 387 12.86 -9.74 13.33
C VAL A 387 12.19 -9.24 12.05
N LEU A 388 12.66 -8.14 11.45
CA LEU A 388 12.16 -7.67 10.15
C LEU A 388 12.43 -8.68 9.03
N PHE A 389 13.60 -9.30 9.00
CA PHE A 389 13.93 -10.33 8.03
C PHE A 389 12.98 -11.53 8.15
N MET A 390 12.70 -11.96 9.37
CA MET A 390 11.73 -13.03 9.64
C MET A 390 10.31 -12.66 9.20
N LEU A 391 9.85 -11.42 9.43
CA LEU A 391 8.58 -10.92 8.90
C LEU A 391 8.56 -10.94 7.37
N GLY A 392 9.66 -10.58 6.74
CA GLY A 392 9.84 -10.66 5.29
C GLY A 392 9.72 -12.08 4.76
N ILE A 393 10.37 -13.04 5.42
CA ILE A 393 10.25 -14.48 5.11
C ILE A 393 8.78 -14.91 5.17
N GLY A 394 8.09 -14.61 6.27
CA GLY A 394 6.68 -14.97 6.46
C GLY A 394 5.79 -14.40 5.37
N THR A 395 5.96 -13.13 5.04
CA THR A 395 5.21 -12.45 3.97
C THR A 395 5.50 -13.08 2.60
N GLY A 396 6.77 -13.34 2.27
CA GLY A 396 7.17 -13.98 1.03
C GLY A 396 6.60 -15.39 0.88
N MET A 397 6.58 -16.17 1.96
CA MET A 397 5.99 -17.50 2.00
C MET A 397 4.47 -17.50 1.77
N PHE A 398 3.79 -16.41 2.08
CA PHE A 398 2.33 -16.32 1.94
C PHE A 398 1.88 -15.82 0.57
N VAL A 399 2.48 -14.73 0.06
CA VAL A 399 1.93 -13.96 -1.06
C VAL A 399 1.84 -14.78 -2.35
N ALA A 400 2.92 -15.47 -2.75
CA ALA A 400 2.96 -16.20 -4.01
C ALA A 400 2.01 -17.41 -4.02
N PRO A 401 2.02 -18.31 -3.01
CA PRO A 401 1.08 -19.43 -2.95
C PRO A 401 -0.38 -19.01 -2.83
N ASN A 402 -0.67 -17.92 -2.11
CA ASN A 402 -2.03 -17.43 -1.94
C ASN A 402 -2.60 -16.87 -3.24
N ASN A 403 -1.82 -16.05 -3.98
CA ASN A 403 -2.23 -15.51 -5.26
C ASN A 403 -2.47 -16.62 -6.31
N SER A 404 -1.58 -17.61 -6.36
CA SER A 404 -1.74 -18.80 -7.21
C SER A 404 -3.04 -19.55 -6.87
N THR A 405 -3.33 -19.75 -5.59
CA THR A 405 -4.55 -20.42 -5.15
C THR A 405 -5.82 -19.68 -5.60
N ILE A 406 -5.85 -18.34 -5.47
CA ILE A 406 -6.99 -17.54 -5.92
C ILE A 406 -7.22 -17.72 -7.43
N MET A 407 -6.15 -17.68 -8.22
CA MET A 407 -6.24 -17.82 -9.68
C MET A 407 -6.67 -19.23 -10.12
N ASN A 408 -6.23 -20.27 -9.41
CA ASN A 408 -6.56 -21.66 -9.71
C ASN A 408 -7.92 -22.09 -9.15
N SER A 409 -8.54 -21.29 -8.29
CA SER A 409 -9.86 -21.57 -7.73
C SER A 409 -11.04 -21.16 -8.62
N VAL A 410 -10.76 -20.52 -9.75
CA VAL A 410 -11.78 -20.03 -10.68
C VAL A 410 -11.52 -20.53 -12.11
N PRO A 411 -12.58 -20.71 -12.93
CA PRO A 411 -12.44 -21.10 -14.33
C PRO A 411 -11.56 -20.09 -15.11
N PRO A 412 -10.86 -20.53 -16.17
CA PRO A 412 -9.95 -19.69 -16.96
C PRO A 412 -10.58 -18.39 -17.46
N GLN A 413 -11.85 -18.42 -17.85
CA GLN A 413 -12.62 -17.27 -18.32
C GLN A 413 -12.84 -16.20 -17.24
N ASP A 414 -12.88 -16.58 -15.95
CA ASP A 414 -13.14 -15.68 -14.83
C ASP A 414 -11.86 -15.19 -14.14
N ARG A 415 -10.68 -15.71 -14.52
CA ARG A 415 -9.38 -15.34 -13.90
C ARG A 415 -9.08 -13.84 -14.00
N GLY A 416 -9.55 -13.16 -15.04
CA GLY A 416 -9.40 -11.70 -15.17
C GLY A 416 -10.17 -10.93 -14.11
N VAL A 417 -11.44 -11.29 -13.92
CA VAL A 417 -12.30 -10.68 -12.88
C VAL A 417 -11.77 -11.02 -11.49
N ALA A 418 -11.40 -12.28 -11.24
CA ALA A 418 -10.83 -12.73 -9.97
C ALA A 418 -9.54 -11.99 -9.60
N SER A 419 -8.65 -11.77 -10.58
CA SER A 419 -7.44 -10.98 -10.40
C SER A 419 -7.75 -9.52 -10.03
N GLY A 420 -8.67 -8.88 -10.76
CA GLY A 420 -9.12 -7.53 -10.46
C GLY A 420 -9.70 -7.41 -9.05
N MET A 421 -10.58 -8.35 -8.66
CA MET A 421 -11.15 -8.41 -7.30
C MET A 421 -10.08 -8.57 -6.23
N MET A 422 -9.14 -9.50 -6.41
CA MET A 422 -8.02 -9.71 -5.50
C MET A 422 -7.18 -8.43 -5.31
N PHE A 423 -6.80 -7.77 -6.40
CA PHE A 423 -6.01 -6.54 -6.33
C PHE A 423 -6.79 -5.38 -5.70
N THR A 424 -8.08 -5.24 -6.00
CA THR A 424 -8.94 -4.22 -5.39
C THR A 424 -9.07 -4.44 -3.89
N LEU A 425 -9.37 -5.66 -3.45
CA LEU A 425 -9.44 -6.01 -2.02
C LEU A 425 -8.12 -5.75 -1.31
N LYS A 426 -7.00 -6.16 -1.90
CA LYS A 426 -5.66 -5.95 -1.34
C LYS A 426 -5.32 -4.47 -1.20
N ASN A 427 -5.54 -3.65 -2.24
CA ASN A 427 -5.22 -2.23 -2.19
C ASN A 427 -6.14 -1.47 -1.23
N THR A 428 -7.44 -1.79 -1.21
CA THR A 428 -8.40 -1.24 -0.23
C THR A 428 -7.97 -1.59 1.19
N ALA A 429 -7.61 -2.84 1.46
CA ALA A 429 -7.13 -3.28 2.77
C ALA A 429 -5.82 -2.58 3.18
N THR A 430 -4.86 -2.43 2.27
CA THR A 430 -3.60 -1.72 2.53
C THR A 430 -3.84 -0.25 2.87
N THR A 431 -4.76 0.42 2.16
CA THR A 431 -5.12 1.82 2.43
C THR A 431 -5.87 1.95 3.76
N ALA A 432 -6.86 1.08 4.02
CA ALA A 432 -7.61 1.06 5.28
C ALA A 432 -6.71 0.71 6.48
N SER A 433 -5.71 -0.12 6.27
CA SER A 433 -4.72 -0.51 7.29
C SER A 433 -4.02 0.71 7.90
N MET A 434 -3.61 1.68 7.08
CA MET A 434 -2.98 2.91 7.60
C MET A 434 -3.92 3.63 8.56
N ALA A 435 -5.20 3.78 8.21
CA ALA A 435 -6.19 4.42 9.05
C ALA A 435 -6.43 3.65 10.36
N ILE A 436 -6.56 2.33 10.30
CA ILE A 436 -6.82 1.47 11.47
C ILE A 436 -5.64 1.53 12.45
N PHE A 437 -4.43 1.24 11.99
CA PHE A 437 -3.25 1.21 12.86
C PHE A 437 -2.92 2.60 13.40
N PHE A 438 -3.12 3.63 12.58
CA PHE A 438 -2.96 5.00 13.04
C PHE A 438 -3.96 5.36 14.14
N THR A 439 -5.21 4.94 14.01
CA THR A 439 -6.24 5.12 15.06
C THR A 439 -5.80 4.48 16.37
N ILE A 440 -5.27 3.25 16.33
CA ILE A 440 -4.81 2.53 17.52
C ILE A 440 -3.70 3.31 18.23
N ILE A 441 -2.73 3.83 17.46
CA ILE A 441 -1.64 4.65 18.02
C ILE A 441 -2.17 5.94 18.65
N VAL A 442 -3.03 6.66 17.92
CA VAL A 442 -3.54 7.95 18.42
C VAL A 442 -4.41 7.77 19.67
N VAL A 443 -5.27 6.73 19.69
CA VAL A 443 -6.06 6.39 20.89
C VAL A 443 -5.15 6.06 22.07
N GLY A 444 -4.13 5.26 21.85
CA GLY A 444 -3.16 4.92 22.90
C GLY A 444 -2.36 6.12 23.38
N LEU A 445 -1.97 7.03 22.48
CA LEU A 445 -1.30 8.27 22.82
C LEU A 445 -2.22 9.21 23.61
N THR A 446 -3.50 9.31 23.24
CA THR A 446 -4.47 10.15 23.99
C THR A 446 -4.52 9.79 25.48
N GLN A 447 -4.38 8.50 25.79
CA GLN A 447 -4.42 8.00 27.16
C GLN A 447 -3.09 8.18 27.92
N ARG A 448 -1.95 8.10 27.24
CA ARG A 448 -0.62 8.00 27.89
C ARG A 448 0.27 9.22 27.74
N LEU A 449 0.04 10.04 26.71
CA LEU A 449 0.91 11.20 26.42
C LEU A 449 0.86 12.28 27.53
N PRO A 450 -0.32 12.63 28.11
CA PRO A 450 -0.37 13.59 29.22
C PRO A 450 0.47 13.18 30.42
N ASP A 451 0.40 11.88 30.80
CA ASP A 451 1.16 11.35 31.94
C ASP A 451 2.67 11.29 31.62
N ALA A 452 3.04 10.91 30.38
CA ALA A 452 4.44 10.88 29.96
C ALA A 452 5.06 12.28 29.95
N LEU A 453 4.34 13.29 29.45
CA LEU A 453 4.76 14.70 29.48
C LEU A 453 4.88 15.20 30.90
N THR A 454 3.88 14.96 31.75
CA THR A 454 3.89 15.34 33.16
C THR A 454 5.08 14.75 33.89
N THR A 455 5.30 13.44 33.77
CA THR A 455 6.42 12.75 34.41
C THR A 455 7.76 13.32 33.96
N SER A 456 7.93 13.55 32.66
CA SER A 456 9.16 14.11 32.11
C SER A 456 9.41 15.55 32.56
N LEU A 457 8.39 16.37 32.70
CA LEU A 457 8.48 17.75 33.22
C LEU A 457 8.82 17.78 34.70
N VAL A 458 8.22 16.89 35.51
CA VAL A 458 8.55 16.73 36.94
C VAL A 458 10.00 16.32 37.11
N ASN A 459 10.49 15.36 36.33
CA ASN A 459 11.88 14.86 36.40
C ASN A 459 12.93 15.95 36.13
N ILE A 460 12.61 16.94 35.30
CA ILE A 460 13.51 18.09 35.04
C ILE A 460 13.23 19.32 35.92
N GLY A 461 12.28 19.23 36.88
CA GLY A 461 12.02 20.27 37.87
C GLY A 461 11.14 21.43 37.41
N VAL A 462 10.33 21.27 36.35
CA VAL A 462 9.44 22.30 35.80
C VAL A 462 7.97 21.88 35.74
N SER A 463 7.48 21.32 36.84
CA SER A 463 6.10 20.87 36.97
C SER A 463 5.06 21.98 36.72
N GLN A 464 5.43 23.26 36.88
CA GLN A 464 4.57 24.43 36.62
C GLN A 464 4.14 24.53 35.15
N LEU A 465 4.90 23.94 34.21
CA LEU A 465 4.58 23.91 32.77
C LEU A 465 3.60 22.80 32.39
N THR A 466 3.32 21.85 33.30
CA THR A 466 2.43 20.72 33.03
C THR A 466 1.06 21.14 32.48
N PRO A 467 0.32 22.12 33.04
CA PRO A 467 -1.01 22.48 32.54
C PRO A 467 -1.01 22.97 31.08
N ILE A 468 0.13 23.48 30.62
CA ILE A 468 0.28 24.04 29.27
C ILE A 468 0.75 22.98 28.29
N ILE A 469 1.74 22.17 28.69
CA ILE A 469 2.42 21.24 27.81
C ILE A 469 1.69 19.89 27.72
N SER A 470 1.00 19.44 28.79
CA SER A 470 0.30 18.14 28.79
C SER A 470 -0.90 18.07 27.84
N ASN A 471 -1.41 19.21 27.38
CA ASN A 471 -2.58 19.30 26.51
C ASN A 471 -2.26 19.29 24.99
N ILE A 472 -1.03 18.96 24.60
CA ILE A 472 -0.67 18.84 23.18
C ILE A 472 -1.51 17.72 22.54
N PRO A 473 -2.22 17.99 21.42
CA PRO A 473 -2.98 16.94 20.74
C PRO A 473 -2.06 15.78 20.33
N PRO A 474 -2.45 14.52 20.56
CA PRO A 474 -1.61 13.35 20.28
C PRO A 474 -1.16 13.26 18.82
N THR A 475 -2.02 13.65 17.88
CA THR A 475 -1.69 13.75 16.46
C THR A 475 -0.61 14.78 16.19
N ALA A 476 -0.72 15.97 16.77
CA ALA A 476 0.27 17.03 16.66
C ALA A 476 1.62 16.60 17.26
N ALA A 477 1.62 15.97 18.43
CA ALA A 477 2.82 15.46 19.07
C ALA A 477 3.54 14.41 18.22
N LEU A 478 2.81 13.42 17.72
CA LEU A 478 3.37 12.34 16.90
C LEU A 478 3.99 12.86 15.62
N PHE A 479 3.29 13.76 14.91
CA PHE A 479 3.79 14.29 13.66
C PHE A 479 4.89 15.32 13.84
N SER A 480 4.86 16.10 14.90
CA SER A 480 5.97 16.99 15.24
C SER A 480 7.26 16.20 15.42
N ALA A 481 7.24 15.10 16.18
CA ALA A 481 8.40 14.22 16.31
C ALA A 481 8.83 13.61 14.96
N PHE A 482 7.88 13.11 14.16
CA PHE A 482 8.14 12.52 12.86
C PHE A 482 8.76 13.51 11.88
N LEU A 483 8.32 14.77 11.89
CA LEU A 483 8.83 15.83 11.03
C LEU A 483 10.12 16.48 11.55
N GLY A 484 10.61 16.05 12.72
CA GLY A 484 11.79 16.63 13.35
C GLY A 484 11.55 17.99 13.98
N PHE A 485 10.32 18.25 14.35
CA PHE A 485 9.88 19.49 14.95
C PHE A 485 9.64 19.28 16.44
N ASN A 486 10.15 20.19 17.27
CA ASN A 486 9.86 20.15 18.72
C ASN A 486 8.74 21.16 19.03
N PRO A 487 7.48 20.69 19.29
CA PRO A 487 6.35 21.59 19.54
C PRO A 487 6.53 22.44 20.80
N ILE A 488 7.38 22.02 21.74
CA ILE A 488 7.68 22.75 22.95
C ILE A 488 8.29 24.12 22.64
N ASN A 489 9.10 24.23 21.58
CA ASN A 489 9.67 25.52 21.17
C ASN A 489 8.57 26.57 20.91
N ASN A 490 7.53 26.20 20.16
CA ASN A 490 6.43 27.13 19.86
C ASN A 490 5.64 27.50 21.14
N ILE A 491 5.41 26.51 21.99
CA ILE A 491 4.70 26.74 23.26
C ILE A 491 5.49 27.70 24.15
N LEU A 492 6.79 27.47 24.32
CA LEU A 492 7.64 28.33 25.14
C LEU A 492 7.76 29.74 24.57
N THR A 493 7.91 29.89 23.25
CA THR A 493 7.98 31.22 22.62
C THR A 493 6.66 32.02 22.69
N ALA A 494 5.52 31.33 22.84
CA ALA A 494 4.21 31.94 23.01
C ALA A 494 3.91 32.33 24.45
N LEU A 495 4.74 31.91 25.43
CA LEU A 495 4.55 32.26 26.84
C LEU A 495 4.91 33.73 27.09
N PRO A 496 4.24 34.39 28.07
CA PRO A 496 4.62 35.71 28.55
C PRO A 496 6.07 35.73 29.06
N ALA A 497 6.83 36.80 28.74
CA ALA A 497 8.25 36.91 29.08
C ALA A 497 8.55 36.68 30.60
N PRO A 498 7.69 37.08 31.56
CA PRO A 498 7.92 36.77 32.96
C PRO A 498 7.95 35.26 33.28
N LEU A 499 7.12 34.45 32.62
CA LEU A 499 7.10 32.99 32.81
C LEU A 499 8.33 32.31 32.24
N ILE A 500 8.85 32.81 31.12
CA ILE A 500 10.09 32.30 30.51
C ILE A 500 11.29 32.60 31.40
N ALA A 501 11.32 33.77 32.03
CA ALA A 501 12.40 34.21 32.92
C ALA A 501 12.58 33.31 34.17
N PHE A 502 11.53 32.59 34.59
CA PHE A 502 11.61 31.62 35.69
C PHE A 502 12.20 30.26 35.27
N ILE A 503 12.36 29.99 33.95
CA ILE A 503 12.91 28.72 33.49
C ILE A 503 14.44 28.86 33.42
N PRO A 504 15.21 28.05 34.18
CA PRO A 504 16.67 28.06 34.08
C PRO A 504 17.13 27.78 32.67
N HIS A 505 18.17 28.44 32.20
CA HIS A 505 18.72 28.27 30.84
C HIS A 505 19.07 26.81 30.50
N SER A 506 19.56 26.06 31.49
CA SER A 506 19.87 24.62 31.31
C SER A 506 18.62 23.80 31.00
N ILE A 507 17.52 24.09 31.68
CA ILE A 507 16.24 23.42 31.48
C ILE A 507 15.61 23.86 30.15
N PHE A 508 15.67 25.15 29.82
CA PHE A 508 15.22 25.64 28.51
C PHE A 508 15.93 24.93 27.39
N ASN A 509 17.25 24.80 27.44
CA ASN A 509 18.05 24.08 26.46
C ASN A 509 17.68 22.57 26.39
N THR A 510 17.35 21.95 27.51
CA THR A 510 16.89 20.56 27.58
C THR A 510 15.54 20.39 26.88
N LEU A 511 14.54 21.23 27.24
CA LEU A 511 13.20 21.21 26.67
C LEU A 511 13.19 21.44 25.14
N THR A 512 14.07 22.32 24.68
CA THR A 512 14.20 22.68 23.26
C THR A 512 15.13 21.77 22.48
N SER A 513 15.80 20.81 23.16
CA SER A 513 16.70 19.84 22.52
C SER A 513 15.95 18.93 21.55
N THR A 514 16.69 18.43 20.57
CA THR A 514 16.16 17.52 19.54
C THR A 514 15.88 16.10 20.06
N THR A 515 16.33 15.76 21.26
CA THR A 515 16.23 14.43 21.86
C THR A 515 15.19 14.32 22.97
N TRP A 516 14.92 15.39 23.71
CA TRP A 516 14.01 15.36 24.86
C TRP A 516 12.58 15.00 24.47
N PHE A 517 12.04 15.68 23.45
CA PHE A 517 10.67 15.45 23.03
C PHE A 517 10.45 14.03 22.45
N PRO A 518 11.31 13.50 21.52
CA PRO A 518 11.22 12.12 21.10
C PRO A 518 11.36 11.09 22.22
N ALA A 519 12.23 11.32 23.21
CA ALA A 519 12.39 10.44 24.35
C ALA A 519 11.12 10.40 25.23
N THR A 520 10.51 11.57 25.47
CA THR A 520 9.26 11.68 26.19
C THR A 520 8.10 11.00 25.44
N LEU A 521 7.99 11.25 24.15
CA LEU A 521 6.99 10.64 23.29
C LEU A 521 7.14 9.11 23.22
N ALA A 522 8.36 8.59 23.23
CA ALA A 522 8.62 7.15 23.19
C ALA A 522 7.89 6.40 24.31
N ASN A 523 7.83 6.97 25.53
CA ASN A 523 7.17 6.36 26.68
C ASN A 523 5.65 6.17 26.48
N ALA A 524 5.01 7.01 25.67
CA ALA A 524 3.59 6.89 25.34
C ALA A 524 3.36 6.11 24.01
N PHE A 525 4.25 6.27 23.04
CA PHE A 525 4.14 5.69 21.71
C PHE A 525 4.42 4.19 21.69
N ILE A 526 5.50 3.73 22.34
CA ILE A 526 5.92 2.33 22.29
C ILE A 526 4.85 1.36 22.82
N PRO A 527 4.20 1.60 23.98
CA PRO A 527 3.12 0.72 24.44
C PRO A 527 1.93 0.66 23.45
N SER A 528 1.63 1.77 22.77
CA SER A 528 0.58 1.84 21.76
C SER A 528 0.98 1.07 20.48
N LEU A 529 2.25 1.13 20.12
CA LEU A 529 2.83 0.38 19.01
C LEU A 529 2.82 -1.14 19.29
N HIS A 530 3.11 -1.57 20.52
CA HIS A 530 3.01 -2.97 20.92
C HIS A 530 1.58 -3.51 20.74
N ILE A 531 0.55 -2.73 21.11
CA ILE A 531 -0.85 -3.11 20.85
C ILE A 531 -1.09 -3.31 19.35
N SER A 532 -0.57 -2.41 18.52
CA SER A 532 -0.65 -2.53 17.06
C SER A 532 0.00 -3.82 16.55
N PHE A 533 1.17 -4.19 17.07
CA PHE A 533 1.84 -5.43 16.72
C PHE A 533 1.05 -6.66 17.17
N TYR A 534 0.48 -6.68 18.36
CA TYR A 534 -0.39 -7.78 18.80
C TYR A 534 -1.62 -7.94 17.91
N ILE A 535 -2.25 -6.85 17.49
CA ILE A 535 -3.37 -6.89 16.53
C ILE A 535 -2.89 -7.42 15.18
N GLY A 536 -1.73 -7.02 14.70
CA GLY A 536 -1.09 -7.57 13.50
C GLY A 536 -0.86 -9.08 13.62
N ALA A 537 -0.35 -9.56 14.77
CA ALA A 537 -0.18 -10.98 15.04
C ALA A 537 -1.51 -11.73 14.99
N VAL A 538 -2.57 -11.19 15.60
CA VAL A 538 -3.92 -11.78 15.56
C VAL A 538 -4.45 -11.88 14.13
N PHE A 539 -4.31 -10.84 13.31
CA PHE A 539 -4.70 -10.89 11.91
C PHE A 539 -3.91 -11.95 11.13
N CYS A 540 -2.62 -12.10 11.39
CA CYS A 540 -1.80 -13.15 10.78
C CYS A 540 -2.24 -14.55 11.22
N ILE A 541 -2.59 -14.76 12.48
CA ILE A 541 -3.11 -16.03 12.99
C ILE A 541 -4.45 -16.37 12.33
N ILE A 542 -5.36 -15.41 12.23
CA ILE A 542 -6.65 -15.61 11.55
C ILE A 542 -6.41 -15.91 10.06
N ALA A 543 -5.49 -15.20 9.39
CA ALA A 543 -5.11 -15.49 8.01
C ALA A 543 -4.51 -16.91 7.85
N ALA A 544 -3.72 -17.36 8.81
CA ALA A 544 -3.20 -18.72 8.83
C ALA A 544 -4.32 -19.76 8.98
N LEU A 545 -5.29 -19.53 9.86
CA LEU A 545 -6.47 -20.39 10.04
C LEU A 545 -7.30 -20.47 8.76
N LEU A 546 -7.59 -19.32 8.11
CA LEU A 546 -8.28 -19.29 6.83
C LEU A 546 -7.51 -20.03 5.74
N SER A 547 -6.16 -19.92 5.74
CA SER A 547 -5.31 -20.66 4.83
C SER A 547 -5.36 -22.17 5.06
N VAL A 548 -5.56 -22.65 6.30
CA VAL A 548 -5.79 -24.06 6.60
C VAL A 548 -7.16 -24.52 6.10
N LEU A 549 -8.21 -23.70 6.27
CA LEU A 549 -9.58 -24.05 5.94
C LEU A 549 -9.88 -24.08 4.42
N ARG A 550 -9.05 -23.48 3.59
CA ARG A 550 -9.28 -23.39 2.13
C ARG A 550 -9.20 -24.70 1.35
N GLY A 551 -8.70 -25.81 1.97
CA GLY A 551 -8.56 -27.11 1.29
C GLY A 551 -7.20 -27.30 0.59
N GLY A 552 -6.91 -28.51 0.11
CA GLY A 552 -5.56 -28.93 -0.32
C GLY A 552 -5.28 -29.03 -1.82
N LYS A 553 -6.25 -29.25 -2.71
CA LYS A 553 -6.03 -29.40 -4.17
C LYS A 553 -6.96 -28.49 -4.99
N SER A 554 -6.46 -27.94 -6.07
CA SER A 554 -7.27 -27.17 -7.03
C SER A 554 -8.10 -28.14 -7.88
N ILE A 555 -9.40 -27.90 -7.94
CA ILE A 555 -10.36 -28.77 -8.65
C ILE A 555 -10.30 -28.60 -10.19
N HIS A 556 -9.63 -27.56 -10.71
CA HIS A 556 -9.64 -27.23 -12.14
C HIS A 556 -8.30 -27.39 -12.87
N GLY A 557 -7.25 -27.91 -12.22
CA GLY A 557 -5.98 -28.21 -12.89
C GLY A 557 -5.88 -29.61 -13.45
N ASP A 558 -6.65 -30.55 -12.91
CA ASP A 558 -6.55 -31.97 -13.26
C ASP A 558 -7.51 -32.36 -14.41
N GLU A 559 -8.64 -31.66 -14.61
CA GLU A 559 -9.59 -31.94 -15.70
C GLU A 559 -9.10 -31.50 -17.10
N GLU A 560 -8.25 -30.47 -17.21
CA GLU A 560 -7.65 -30.07 -18.51
C GLU A 560 -6.56 -31.03 -19.00
N PHE A 561 -5.92 -31.80 -18.10
CA PHE A 561 -4.91 -32.81 -18.48
C PHE A 561 -5.55 -34.14 -18.84
N GLU A 562 -6.68 -34.52 -18.26
CA GLU A 562 -7.39 -35.75 -18.61
C GLU A 562 -8.17 -35.59 -19.92
N THR A 563 -8.80 -34.44 -20.19
CA THR A 563 -9.50 -34.21 -21.47
C THR A 563 -8.57 -33.99 -22.66
N SER A 564 -7.33 -33.56 -22.45
CA SER A 564 -6.35 -33.46 -23.56
C SER A 564 -5.60 -34.77 -23.84
N SER A 565 -5.66 -35.76 -22.95
CA SER A 565 -5.07 -37.08 -23.17
C SER A 565 -6.06 -38.12 -23.72
N GLU A 566 -7.38 -37.82 -23.74
CA GLU A 566 -8.41 -38.71 -24.29
C GLU A 566 -8.91 -38.35 -25.70
N VAL A 567 -8.36 -37.29 -26.33
CA VAL A 567 -8.57 -37.11 -27.77
C VAL A 567 -7.56 -37.98 -28.53
N ASP A 568 -7.70 -39.28 -28.36
CA ASP A 568 -7.17 -40.26 -29.32
C ASP A 568 -8.01 -40.13 -30.61
N LEU A 569 -7.46 -39.36 -31.54
CA LEU A 569 -7.95 -39.31 -32.91
C LEU A 569 -7.86 -40.73 -33.51
N LYS A 570 -9.02 -41.38 -33.64
CA LYS A 570 -9.14 -42.59 -34.44
C LYS A 570 -8.69 -42.27 -35.87
N PRO A 571 -7.83 -43.09 -36.50
CA PRO A 571 -7.28 -42.84 -37.82
C PRO A 571 -8.24 -42.99 -39.00
N GLN A 572 -9.53 -42.88 -38.85
CA GLN A 572 -10.52 -43.23 -39.87
C GLN A 572 -11.37 -42.08 -40.43
N GLU A 573 -11.15 -40.81 -40.05
CA GLU A 573 -11.93 -39.67 -40.58
C GLU A 573 -11.13 -38.65 -41.40
N LEU A 574 -10.01 -39.06 -42.02
CA LEU A 574 -9.19 -38.18 -42.87
C LEU A 574 -9.41 -38.41 -44.38
N GLU A 575 -10.42 -39.16 -44.80
CA GLU A 575 -10.65 -39.45 -46.23
C GLU A 575 -11.77 -38.67 -46.94
N ASP A 576 -12.50 -37.80 -46.25
CA ASP A 576 -13.63 -37.07 -46.85
C ASP A 576 -13.55 -35.53 -46.73
N ILE A 577 -12.45 -34.92 -47.19
CA ILE A 577 -12.43 -33.48 -47.47
C ILE A 577 -12.23 -33.28 -48.98
N PRO A 578 -13.23 -32.86 -49.75
CA PRO A 578 -13.06 -32.54 -51.15
C PRO A 578 -12.20 -31.29 -51.33
N LEU A 579 -11.06 -31.45 -51.99
CA LEU A 579 -10.24 -30.37 -52.52
C LEU A 579 -11.04 -29.62 -53.59
N ASN A 580 -11.58 -28.48 -53.28
CA ASN A 580 -12.07 -27.54 -54.29
C ASN A 580 -10.93 -26.58 -54.64
N GLU A 581 -10.33 -26.82 -55.80
CA GLU A 581 -9.57 -25.85 -56.57
C GLU A 581 -10.50 -24.71 -57.05
N LYS A 582 -10.21 -23.49 -56.62
CA LYS A 582 -10.17 -22.33 -57.53
C LYS A 582 -9.50 -21.15 -56.82
#